data_b89ccac81aa631426e59f84ab4badc39
#
_entry.id   b89ccac81aa631426e59f84ab4badc39
#
_cell.length_a   1.000
_cell.length_b   1.000
_cell.length_c   1.000
_cell.angle_alpha   90.00
_cell.angle_beta   90.00
_cell.angle_gamma   90.00
#
_symmetry.space_group_name_H-M   'P 1'
#
loop_
_entity.id
_entity.type
_entity.pdbx_description
1 polymer ?
#
loop_
_entity_poly.entity_id
_entity_poly.type
_entity_poly.pdbx_seq_one_letter_code
_entity_poly.pdbx_strand_id
1 'polypeptide(L)'
;MKYVRSEKYDTPELMKKIMGPNPVKLEEELLLQHEIPAGSVVCDLGSGQGLTSVFLAREYGFTVYAADLWSDPEENRKFFDSMGLSGEQIIPVKADASALPFEKNFFDAVVCVDSYNYFGRDTAYLDEKLLPFVRSGGYIYIAVPGMKEDLHDNIPPELLLSWTPEQLDYIHDADYWRNIVNCCCGAEEVSVNVMESNIEVW
;
A
#
# COMPACT_ATOMS: atom_id res chain seq x y z
N MET A 1 6.90 -22.79 -1.30
CA MET A 1 6.52 -21.49 -1.86
C MET A 1 6.36 -20.52 -0.71
N LYS A 2 6.85 -19.27 -0.85
CA LYS A 2 6.88 -18.30 0.26
C LYS A 2 5.57 -17.51 0.36
N TYR A 3 4.90 -17.27 -0.77
CA TYR A 3 3.70 -16.43 -0.89
C TYR A 3 2.45 -17.23 -1.27
N VAL A 4 2.02 -18.12 -0.38
CA VAL A 4 0.96 -19.12 -0.65
C VAL A 4 -0.44 -18.51 -0.69
N ARG A 5 -0.66 -17.41 0.04
CA ARG A 5 -1.97 -16.76 0.11
C ARG A 5 -2.27 -15.98 -1.17
N SER A 6 -1.28 -15.21 -1.66
CA SER A 6 -1.44 -14.40 -2.87
C SER A 6 -1.61 -15.21 -4.16
N GLU A 7 -1.05 -16.43 -4.24
CA GLU A 7 -1.23 -17.30 -5.40
C GLU A 7 -2.70 -17.60 -5.75
N LYS A 8 -3.59 -17.58 -4.75
CA LYS A 8 -5.04 -17.77 -4.97
C LYS A 8 -5.69 -16.66 -5.78
N TYR A 9 -5.00 -15.51 -5.88
CA TYR A 9 -5.47 -14.31 -6.57
C TYR A 9 -4.89 -14.15 -7.98
N ASP A 10 -4.02 -15.07 -8.42
CA ASP A 10 -3.43 -15.11 -9.77
C ASP A 10 -4.43 -15.70 -10.78
N THR A 11 -5.63 -15.11 -10.87
CA THR A 11 -6.64 -15.48 -11.86
C THR A 11 -6.77 -14.39 -12.93
N PRO A 12 -7.10 -14.75 -14.19
CA PRO A 12 -7.22 -13.77 -15.28
C PRO A 12 -8.21 -12.64 -15.00
N GLU A 13 -9.25 -12.90 -14.20
CA GLU A 13 -10.26 -11.90 -13.82
C GLU A 13 -9.72 -10.91 -12.81
N LEU A 14 -8.98 -11.39 -11.79
CA LEU A 14 -8.42 -10.54 -10.74
C LEU A 14 -7.19 -9.78 -11.23
N MET A 15 -6.39 -10.38 -12.10
CA MET A 15 -5.24 -9.71 -12.72
C MET A 15 -5.62 -8.45 -13.52
N LYS A 16 -6.85 -8.37 -14.05
CA LYS A 16 -7.36 -7.15 -14.72
C LYS A 16 -7.55 -5.95 -13.79
N LYS A 17 -7.54 -6.17 -12.48
CA LYS A 17 -7.65 -5.11 -11.46
C LYS A 17 -6.30 -4.55 -11.02
N ILE A 18 -5.23 -5.15 -11.50
CA ILE A 18 -3.85 -4.73 -11.18
C ILE A 18 -3.42 -3.65 -12.18
N MET A 19 -2.85 -2.57 -11.68
CA MET A 19 -2.40 -1.41 -12.46
C MET A 19 -0.89 -1.17 -12.33
N GLY A 20 -0.12 -2.20 -12.01
CA GLY A 20 1.32 -2.11 -11.77
C GLY A 20 1.87 -3.47 -11.39
N PRO A 21 2.82 -3.54 -10.46
CA PRO A 21 3.30 -4.81 -9.92
C PRO A 21 2.17 -5.54 -9.18
N ASN A 22 2.31 -6.85 -8.99
CA ASN A 22 1.32 -7.64 -8.26
C ASN A 22 1.19 -7.16 -6.79
N PRO A 23 0.16 -6.36 -6.45
CA PRO A 23 0.08 -5.71 -5.14
C PRO A 23 -0.24 -6.70 -4.03
N VAL A 24 -0.93 -7.80 -4.34
CA VAL A 24 -1.32 -8.82 -3.35
C VAL A 24 -0.09 -9.59 -2.87
N LYS A 25 0.87 -9.87 -3.75
CA LYS A 25 2.12 -10.51 -3.38
C LYS A 25 3.00 -9.59 -2.53
N LEU A 26 3.09 -8.31 -2.90
CA LEU A 26 3.78 -7.29 -2.10
C LEU A 26 3.17 -7.16 -0.70
N GLU A 27 1.84 -7.16 -0.62
CA GLU A 27 1.12 -7.06 0.63
C GLU A 27 1.33 -8.28 1.53
N GLU A 28 1.32 -9.50 0.96
CA GLU A 28 1.65 -10.71 1.70
C GLU A 28 3.07 -10.64 2.29
N GLU A 29 4.06 -10.18 1.50
CA GLU A 29 5.43 -10.03 1.99
C GLU A 29 5.55 -9.03 3.14
N LEU A 30 4.89 -7.87 3.04
CA LEU A 30 4.87 -6.87 4.11
C LEU A 30 4.32 -7.45 5.41
N LEU A 31 3.21 -8.19 5.33
CA LEU A 31 2.52 -8.74 6.50
C LEU A 31 3.19 -9.99 7.10
N LEU A 32 4.28 -10.50 6.50
CA LEU A 32 5.13 -11.52 7.13
C LEU A 32 6.01 -10.94 8.25
N GLN A 33 6.17 -9.62 8.32
CA GLN A 33 7.07 -8.97 9.30
C GLN A 33 6.51 -9.03 10.73
N HIS A 34 5.19 -8.88 10.88
CA HIS A 34 4.53 -8.84 12.19
C HIS A 34 3.19 -9.57 12.13
N GLU A 35 2.80 -10.18 13.24
CA GLU A 35 1.49 -10.79 13.38
C GLU A 35 0.47 -9.74 13.84
N ILE A 36 -0.50 -9.45 12.98
CA ILE A 36 -1.64 -8.58 13.30
C ILE A 36 -2.83 -9.50 13.60
N PRO A 37 -3.52 -9.36 14.74
CA PRO A 37 -4.64 -10.21 15.10
C PRO A 37 -5.81 -10.12 14.10
N ALA A 38 -6.47 -11.24 13.82
CA ALA A 38 -7.73 -11.23 13.08
C ALA A 38 -8.78 -10.36 13.79
N GLY A 39 -9.59 -9.64 13.02
CA GLY A 39 -10.55 -8.66 13.52
C GLY A 39 -9.96 -7.26 13.74
N SER A 40 -8.66 -7.06 13.51
CA SER A 40 -8.05 -5.73 13.52
C SER A 40 -8.67 -4.83 12.46
N VAL A 41 -8.71 -3.54 12.75
CA VAL A 41 -9.20 -2.49 11.84
C VAL A 41 -8.02 -1.94 11.05
N VAL A 42 -8.05 -2.13 9.73
CA VAL A 42 -6.92 -1.80 8.84
C VAL A 42 -7.37 -0.81 7.76
N CYS A 43 -6.55 0.20 7.50
CA CYS A 43 -6.71 1.05 6.31
C CYS A 43 -5.84 0.50 5.17
N ASP A 44 -6.47 0.20 4.04
CA ASP A 44 -5.80 -0.02 2.77
C ASP A 44 -5.78 1.31 2.02
N LEU A 45 -4.64 2.03 2.10
CA LEU A 45 -4.50 3.40 1.59
C LEU A 45 -3.96 3.40 0.17
N GLY A 46 -4.75 3.91 -0.76
CA GLY A 46 -4.52 3.81 -2.19
C GLY A 46 -4.97 2.45 -2.72
N SER A 47 -6.11 1.96 -2.23
CA SER A 47 -6.64 0.62 -2.50
C SER A 47 -7.02 0.37 -3.97
N GLY A 48 -7.05 1.41 -4.81
CA GLY A 48 -7.41 1.31 -6.21
C GLY A 48 -8.75 0.58 -6.42
N GLN A 49 -8.74 -0.46 -7.23
CA GLN A 49 -9.93 -1.27 -7.50
C GLN A 49 -10.24 -2.31 -6.39
N GLY A 50 -9.55 -2.24 -5.25
CA GLY A 50 -9.88 -2.97 -4.03
C GLY A 50 -9.41 -4.42 -3.97
N LEU A 51 -8.49 -4.85 -4.84
CA LEU A 51 -7.99 -6.24 -4.81
C LEU A 51 -7.19 -6.53 -3.53
N THR A 52 -6.35 -5.60 -3.10
CA THR A 52 -5.61 -5.63 -1.82
C THR A 52 -6.57 -5.69 -0.63
N SER A 53 -7.60 -4.85 -0.63
CA SER A 53 -8.62 -4.87 0.42
C SER A 53 -9.33 -6.23 0.55
N VAL A 54 -9.65 -6.88 -0.58
CA VAL A 54 -10.22 -8.24 -0.59
C VAL A 54 -9.24 -9.23 0.03
N PHE A 55 -7.96 -9.15 -0.30
CA PHE A 55 -6.92 -10.02 0.22
C PHE A 55 -6.78 -9.86 1.74
N LEU A 56 -6.67 -8.64 2.24
CA LEU A 56 -6.59 -8.35 3.68
C LEU A 56 -7.79 -8.92 4.45
N ALA A 57 -9.00 -8.69 3.96
CA ALA A 57 -10.20 -9.16 4.63
C ALA A 57 -10.33 -10.69 4.64
N ARG A 58 -9.98 -11.35 3.52
CA ARG A 58 -10.15 -12.81 3.38
C ARG A 58 -9.05 -13.62 4.04
N GLU A 59 -7.80 -13.22 3.80
CA GLU A 59 -6.65 -14.05 4.20
C GLU A 59 -6.19 -13.76 5.63
N TYR A 60 -6.53 -12.57 6.17
CA TYR A 60 -6.14 -12.15 7.52
C TYR A 60 -7.35 -11.90 8.44
N GLY A 61 -8.57 -11.83 7.89
CA GLY A 61 -9.77 -11.60 8.68
C GLY A 61 -9.87 -10.20 9.26
N PHE A 62 -9.29 -9.20 8.59
CA PHE A 62 -9.35 -7.81 9.02
C PHE A 62 -10.68 -7.16 8.64
N THR A 63 -11.07 -6.13 9.39
CA THR A 63 -12.04 -5.14 8.95
C THR A 63 -11.29 -4.06 8.19
N VAL A 64 -11.55 -3.93 6.89
CA VAL A 64 -10.74 -3.11 5.98
C VAL A 64 -11.47 -1.85 5.54
N TYR A 65 -10.86 -0.69 5.72
CA TYR A 65 -11.26 0.56 5.11
C TYR A 65 -10.45 0.76 3.82
N ALA A 66 -11.09 0.51 2.68
CA ALA A 66 -10.51 0.65 1.36
C ALA A 66 -10.55 2.12 0.93
N ALA A 67 -9.50 2.86 1.24
CA ALA A 67 -9.42 4.31 1.04
C ALA A 67 -8.67 4.64 -0.27
N ASP A 68 -9.34 5.34 -1.19
CA ASP A 68 -8.75 5.73 -2.47
C ASP A 68 -9.31 7.05 -2.99
N LEU A 69 -8.46 7.84 -3.67
CA LEU A 69 -8.84 9.13 -4.23
C LEU A 69 -9.54 9.01 -5.59
N TRP A 70 -9.14 8.04 -6.40
CA TRP A 70 -9.54 7.93 -7.81
C TRP A 70 -10.66 6.93 -8.04
N SER A 71 -10.69 5.87 -7.25
CA SER A 71 -11.68 4.80 -7.40
C SER A 71 -13.08 5.24 -7.00
N ASP A 72 -14.08 4.65 -7.64
CA ASP A 72 -15.48 4.83 -7.27
C ASP A 72 -15.85 3.84 -6.14
N PRO A 73 -16.25 4.33 -4.95
CA PRO A 73 -16.67 3.48 -3.84
C PRO A 73 -17.84 2.53 -4.18
N GLU A 74 -18.75 2.93 -5.06
CA GLU A 74 -19.88 2.09 -5.45
C GLU A 74 -19.42 0.92 -6.34
N GLU A 75 -18.48 1.15 -7.25
CA GLU A 75 -17.89 0.08 -8.07
C GLU A 75 -17.05 -0.88 -7.20
N ASN A 76 -16.28 -0.34 -6.25
CA ASN A 76 -15.56 -1.17 -5.28
C ASN A 76 -16.53 -1.98 -4.41
N ARG A 77 -17.66 -1.41 -3.96
CA ARG A 77 -18.68 -2.14 -3.20
C ARG A 77 -19.24 -3.33 -4.01
N LYS A 78 -19.58 -3.11 -5.28
CA LYS A 78 -20.05 -4.18 -6.17
C LYS A 78 -19.03 -5.31 -6.32
N PHE A 79 -17.75 -4.93 -6.43
CA PHE A 79 -16.67 -5.91 -6.50
C PHE A 79 -16.55 -6.69 -5.19
N PHE A 80 -16.57 -6.05 -4.02
CA PHE A 80 -16.51 -6.73 -2.73
C PHE A 80 -17.70 -7.66 -2.51
N ASP A 81 -18.91 -7.24 -2.89
CA ASP A 81 -20.11 -8.09 -2.84
C ASP A 81 -19.95 -9.33 -3.75
N SER A 82 -19.42 -9.17 -4.96
CA SER A 82 -19.14 -10.28 -5.89
C SER A 82 -18.12 -11.26 -5.33
N MET A 83 -17.22 -10.77 -4.47
CA MET A 83 -16.25 -11.58 -3.74
C MET A 83 -16.82 -12.19 -2.44
N GLY A 84 -18.10 -11.97 -2.12
CA GLY A 84 -18.78 -12.49 -0.93
C GLY A 84 -18.37 -11.78 0.37
N LEU A 85 -17.93 -10.53 0.30
CA LEU A 85 -17.52 -9.73 1.45
C LEU A 85 -18.55 -8.65 1.77
N SER A 86 -19.02 -8.62 3.01
CA SER A 86 -20.05 -7.69 3.49
C SER A 86 -19.50 -6.26 3.68
N GLY A 87 -20.43 -5.30 3.82
CA GLY A 87 -20.09 -3.92 4.16
C GLY A 87 -19.51 -3.73 5.57
N GLU A 88 -19.57 -4.75 6.42
CA GLU A 88 -18.91 -4.75 7.73
C GLU A 88 -17.46 -5.24 7.65
N GLN A 89 -17.13 -6.04 6.63
CA GLN A 89 -15.78 -6.57 6.42
C GLN A 89 -14.91 -5.62 5.60
N ILE A 90 -15.47 -5.00 4.54
CA ILE A 90 -14.75 -4.01 3.74
C ILE A 90 -15.63 -2.78 3.50
N ILE A 91 -15.11 -1.63 3.85
CA ILE A 91 -15.78 -0.34 3.73
C ILE A 91 -15.02 0.49 2.67
N PRO A 92 -15.55 0.67 1.45
CA PRO A 92 -14.93 1.56 0.48
C PRO A 92 -15.12 3.02 0.88
N VAL A 93 -14.04 3.80 0.83
CA VAL A 93 -14.03 5.21 1.25
C VAL A 93 -13.36 6.06 0.18
N LYS A 94 -14.06 7.10 -0.30
CA LYS A 94 -13.46 8.14 -1.13
C LYS A 94 -12.59 9.03 -0.23
N ALA A 95 -11.27 8.99 -0.37
CA ALA A 95 -10.38 9.72 0.52
C ALA A 95 -9.14 10.25 -0.21
N ASP A 96 -8.77 11.48 0.13
CA ASP A 96 -7.47 12.06 -0.20
C ASP A 96 -6.48 11.71 0.92
N ALA A 97 -5.34 11.13 0.57
CA ALA A 97 -4.28 10.77 1.53
C ALA A 97 -3.73 11.99 2.30
N SER A 98 -3.87 13.21 1.77
CA SER A 98 -3.48 14.45 2.45
C SER A 98 -4.49 14.92 3.51
N ALA A 99 -5.72 14.37 3.51
CA ALA A 99 -6.83 14.78 4.36
C ALA A 99 -7.78 13.62 4.66
N LEU A 100 -7.28 12.61 5.36
CA LEU A 100 -8.02 11.37 5.66
C LEU A 100 -9.23 11.66 6.55
N PRO A 101 -10.43 11.14 6.22
CA PRO A 101 -11.68 11.44 6.94
C PRO A 101 -11.92 10.49 8.12
N PHE A 102 -10.89 10.16 8.89
CA PHE A 102 -10.99 9.21 10.00
C PHE A 102 -10.73 9.88 11.35
N GLU A 103 -11.15 9.22 12.42
CA GLU A 103 -10.81 9.62 13.77
C GLU A 103 -9.35 9.28 14.11
N LYS A 104 -8.75 10.03 15.04
CA LYS A 104 -7.40 9.72 15.53
C LYS A 104 -7.38 8.38 16.27
N ASN A 105 -6.27 7.67 16.16
CA ASN A 105 -6.06 6.34 16.77
C ASN A 105 -7.13 5.32 16.37
N PHE A 106 -7.59 5.37 15.14
CA PHE A 106 -8.67 4.53 14.63
C PHE A 106 -8.17 3.16 14.15
N PHE A 107 -7.03 3.12 13.47
CA PHE A 107 -6.51 1.91 12.83
C PHE A 107 -5.50 1.15 13.69
N ASP A 108 -5.57 -0.17 13.68
CA ASP A 108 -4.53 -1.07 14.19
C ASP A 108 -3.32 -1.10 13.23
N ALA A 109 -3.59 -0.99 11.92
CA ALA A 109 -2.55 -0.83 10.92
C ALA A 109 -3.03 -0.03 9.70
N VAL A 110 -2.07 0.56 8.99
CA VAL A 110 -2.25 1.10 7.63
C VAL A 110 -1.35 0.31 6.70
N VAL A 111 -1.90 -0.14 5.58
CA VAL A 111 -1.16 -0.79 4.49
C VAL A 111 -1.28 0.09 3.25
N CYS A 112 -0.17 0.38 2.59
CA CYS A 112 -0.11 1.24 1.43
C CYS A 112 0.81 0.62 0.39
N VAL A 113 0.25 0.05 -0.67
CA VAL A 113 0.99 -0.65 -1.73
C VAL A 113 0.88 0.11 -3.03
N ASP A 114 2.02 0.42 -3.64
CA ASP A 114 2.14 1.06 -4.96
C ASP A 114 1.43 2.42 -5.09
N SER A 115 1.33 3.17 -3.99
CA SER A 115 0.66 4.48 -3.98
C SER A 115 1.35 5.55 -3.12
N TYR A 116 2.10 5.16 -2.08
CA TYR A 116 2.76 6.09 -1.16
C TYR A 116 3.75 7.04 -1.85
N ASN A 117 4.40 6.59 -2.90
CA ASN A 117 5.33 7.39 -3.71
C ASN A 117 4.72 8.67 -4.29
N TYR A 118 3.41 8.73 -4.48
CA TYR A 118 2.73 9.91 -5.02
C TYR A 118 2.52 11.03 -3.99
N PHE A 119 2.40 10.71 -2.71
CA PHE A 119 2.06 11.68 -1.66
C PHE A 119 2.99 11.67 -0.43
N GLY A 120 3.77 10.62 -0.21
CA GLY A 120 4.59 10.41 0.98
C GLY A 120 6.02 10.96 0.90
N ARG A 121 6.35 11.81 -0.08
CA ARG A 121 7.70 12.37 -0.26
C ARG A 121 8.01 13.55 0.66
N ASP A 122 6.99 14.16 1.26
CA ASP A 122 7.19 15.18 2.29
C ASP A 122 7.60 14.49 3.60
N THR A 123 8.73 14.92 4.17
CA THR A 123 9.28 14.37 5.41
C THR A 123 8.34 14.50 6.62
N ALA A 124 7.43 15.46 6.60
CA ALA A 124 6.42 15.66 7.64
C ALA A 124 5.16 14.77 7.44
N TYR A 125 4.99 14.16 6.26
CA TYR A 125 3.75 13.48 5.92
C TYR A 125 3.40 12.35 6.92
N LEU A 126 4.36 11.51 7.29
CA LEU A 126 4.09 10.40 8.22
C LEU A 126 3.61 10.91 9.58
N ASP A 127 4.31 11.88 10.18
CA ASP A 127 3.95 12.41 11.50
C ASP A 127 2.65 13.22 11.49
N GLU A 128 2.42 14.02 10.45
CA GLU A 128 1.30 14.97 10.43
C GLU A 128 0.02 14.42 9.80
N LYS A 129 0.15 13.51 8.82
CA LYS A 129 -0.96 13.11 7.95
C LYS A 129 -1.38 11.65 8.09
N LEU A 130 -0.48 10.74 8.52
CA LEU A 130 -0.79 9.31 8.58
C LEU A 130 -0.76 8.75 9.99
N LEU A 131 0.33 8.98 10.73
CA LEU A 131 0.52 8.47 12.07
C LEU A 131 -0.60 8.84 13.07
N PRO A 132 -1.23 10.03 13.00
CA PRO A 132 -2.32 10.39 13.90
C PRO A 132 -3.53 9.46 13.86
N PHE A 133 -3.72 8.72 12.77
CA PHE A 133 -4.82 7.79 12.61
C PHE A 133 -4.51 6.36 13.08
N VAL A 134 -3.22 6.07 13.33
CA VAL A 134 -2.76 4.76 13.81
C VAL A 134 -2.72 4.75 15.33
N ARG A 135 -3.18 3.68 15.95
CA ARG A 135 -3.12 3.49 17.41
C ARG A 135 -1.68 3.37 17.89
N SER A 136 -1.45 3.70 19.15
CA SER A 136 -0.20 3.37 19.81
C SER A 136 0.07 1.86 19.75
N GLY A 137 1.26 1.47 19.30
CA GLY A 137 1.64 0.08 19.06
C GLY A 137 1.09 -0.51 17.74
N GLY A 138 0.45 0.30 16.91
CA GLY A 138 0.00 -0.10 15.57
C GLY A 138 1.13 -0.03 14.53
N TYR A 139 0.82 -0.43 13.30
CA TYR A 139 1.81 -0.58 12.23
C TYR A 139 1.45 0.25 10.99
N ILE A 140 2.47 0.70 10.27
CA ILE A 140 2.35 1.28 8.94
C ILE A 140 3.24 0.46 8.00
N TYR A 141 2.63 -0.16 7.00
CA TYR A 141 3.30 -0.95 5.97
C TYR A 141 3.25 -0.22 4.64
N ILE A 142 4.40 -0.03 4.02
CA ILE A 142 4.53 0.70 2.77
C ILE A 142 5.36 -0.12 1.79
N ALA A 143 4.82 -0.34 0.58
CA ALA A 143 5.58 -0.82 -0.57
C ALA A 143 5.46 0.20 -1.70
N VAL A 144 6.60 0.60 -2.25
CA VAL A 144 6.68 1.55 -3.37
C VAL A 144 7.56 1.00 -4.46
N PRO A 145 7.33 1.36 -5.74
CA PRO A 145 8.29 1.10 -6.79
C PRO A 145 9.61 1.82 -6.49
N GLY A 146 10.72 1.18 -6.80
CA GLY A 146 12.04 1.72 -6.49
C GLY A 146 13.06 1.48 -7.57
N MET A 147 14.07 2.34 -7.61
CA MET A 147 15.30 2.14 -8.36
C MET A 147 16.29 1.35 -7.50
N LYS A 148 17.17 0.57 -8.14
CA LYS A 148 18.27 -0.09 -7.43
C LYS A 148 19.29 0.93 -6.94
N GLU A 149 19.48 2.00 -7.70
CA GLU A 149 20.32 3.16 -7.43
C GLU A 149 19.62 4.38 -8.02
N ASP A 150 19.62 5.49 -7.32
CA ASP A 150 19.00 6.73 -7.79
C ASP A 150 19.74 7.27 -9.01
N LEU A 151 19.04 7.42 -10.14
CA LEU A 151 19.61 7.81 -11.43
C LEU A 151 19.09 9.18 -11.91
N HIS A 152 18.44 9.96 -11.05
CA HIS A 152 17.82 11.24 -11.48
C HIS A 152 18.82 12.25 -12.06
N ASP A 153 20.07 12.25 -11.57
CA ASP A 153 21.12 13.13 -12.10
C ASP A 153 21.63 12.71 -13.50
N ASN A 154 21.39 11.46 -13.91
CA ASN A 154 21.84 10.94 -15.20
C ASN A 154 20.95 9.76 -15.64
N ILE A 155 19.72 10.06 -16.02
CA ILE A 155 18.73 9.05 -16.43
C ILE A 155 19.20 8.35 -17.70
N PRO A 156 19.39 7.01 -17.71
CA PRO A 156 19.72 6.25 -18.90
C PRO A 156 18.64 6.40 -19.98
N PRO A 157 19.02 6.63 -21.25
CA PRO A 157 18.04 6.78 -22.34
C PRO A 157 17.09 5.58 -22.48
N GLU A 158 17.53 4.38 -22.08
CA GLU A 158 16.74 3.15 -22.13
C GLU A 158 15.53 3.21 -21.20
N LEU A 159 15.63 3.88 -20.05
CA LEU A 159 14.48 4.08 -19.14
C LEU A 159 13.42 4.98 -19.78
N LEU A 160 13.83 5.96 -20.57
CA LEU A 160 12.93 6.88 -21.25
C LEU A 160 12.17 6.25 -22.43
N LEU A 161 12.48 4.99 -22.79
CA LEU A 161 11.68 4.22 -23.75
C LEU A 161 10.35 3.72 -23.13
N SER A 162 10.29 3.59 -21.80
CA SER A 162 9.13 3.04 -21.10
C SER A 162 8.55 3.99 -20.06
N TRP A 163 9.32 4.98 -19.59
CA TRP A 163 8.94 5.90 -18.52
C TRP A 163 9.14 7.36 -18.97
N THR A 164 8.23 8.24 -18.60
CA THR A 164 8.48 9.68 -18.74
C THR A 164 9.31 10.20 -17.56
N PRO A 165 10.02 11.35 -17.72
CA PRO A 165 10.73 11.97 -16.59
C PRO A 165 9.81 12.24 -15.39
N GLU A 166 8.56 12.66 -15.64
CA GLU A 166 7.58 12.94 -14.59
C GLU A 166 7.17 11.67 -13.83
N GLN A 167 7.11 10.51 -14.49
CA GLN A 167 6.85 9.23 -13.83
C GLN A 167 8.05 8.79 -13.00
N LEU A 168 9.27 8.97 -13.52
CA LEU A 168 10.50 8.62 -12.79
C LEU A 168 10.68 9.48 -11.53
N ASP A 169 10.20 10.73 -11.51
CA ASP A 169 10.25 11.63 -10.34
C ASP A 169 9.59 11.04 -9.09
N TYR A 170 8.76 10.02 -9.22
CA TYR A 170 8.12 9.32 -8.10
C TYR A 170 8.84 8.03 -7.68
N ILE A 171 9.91 7.63 -8.39
CA ILE A 171 10.58 6.34 -8.21
C ILE A 171 12.01 6.59 -7.75
N HIS A 172 12.28 6.34 -6.46
CA HIS A 172 13.58 6.56 -5.84
C HIS A 172 14.18 5.26 -5.30
N ASP A 173 15.44 5.30 -4.88
CA ASP A 173 16.08 4.16 -4.25
C ASP A 173 15.69 3.99 -2.75
N ALA A 174 16.19 2.92 -2.14
CA ALA A 174 15.91 2.62 -0.74
C ALA A 174 16.52 3.64 0.23
N ASP A 175 17.62 4.30 -0.13
CA ASP A 175 18.27 5.29 0.72
C ASP A 175 17.47 6.59 0.76
N TYR A 176 16.90 7.00 -0.38
CA TYR A 176 15.97 8.13 -0.42
C TYR A 176 14.77 7.88 0.52
N TRP A 177 14.10 6.73 0.39
CA TRP A 177 12.94 6.42 1.23
C TRP A 177 13.31 6.28 2.71
N ARG A 178 14.49 5.72 3.00
CA ARG A 178 15.00 5.64 4.38
C ARG A 178 15.18 7.03 4.99
N ASN A 179 15.69 7.98 4.22
CA ASN A 179 15.86 9.36 4.69
C ASN A 179 14.50 10.04 4.95
N ILE A 180 13.51 9.81 4.09
CA ILE A 180 12.14 10.35 4.27
C ILE A 180 11.50 9.78 5.54
N VAL A 181 11.40 8.45 5.64
CA VAL A 181 10.64 7.83 6.74
C VAL A 181 11.32 7.92 8.10
N ASN A 182 12.65 8.03 8.15
CA ASN A 182 13.39 8.28 9.40
C ASN A 182 13.18 9.70 9.97
N CYS A 183 12.58 10.62 9.22
CA CYS A 183 12.16 11.90 9.77
C CYS A 183 10.93 11.77 10.69
N CYS A 184 10.22 10.65 10.66
CA CYS A 184 9.08 10.39 11.53
C CYS A 184 9.52 10.24 12.97
N CYS A 185 9.15 11.22 13.80
CA CYS A 185 9.53 11.25 15.22
C CYS A 185 8.61 10.39 16.10
N GLY A 186 7.40 10.11 15.63
CA GLY A 186 6.40 9.34 16.37
C GLY A 186 6.49 7.83 16.19
N ALA A 187 7.35 7.34 15.28
CA ALA A 187 7.57 5.91 15.09
C ALA A 187 8.64 5.40 16.07
N GLU A 188 8.38 4.27 16.74
CA GLU A 188 9.32 3.62 17.64
C GLU A 188 10.41 2.86 16.87
N GLU A 189 10.03 2.24 15.76
CA GLU A 189 10.92 1.46 14.90
C GLU A 189 10.59 1.75 13.42
N VAL A 190 11.64 1.94 12.63
CA VAL A 190 11.54 2.15 11.18
C VAL A 190 12.51 1.22 10.48
N SER A 191 12.03 0.46 9.51
CA SER A 191 12.87 -0.36 8.64
C SER A 191 12.56 -0.13 7.17
N VAL A 192 13.59 -0.03 6.32
CA VAL A 192 13.45 0.10 4.87
C VAL A 192 14.33 -0.95 4.20
N ASN A 193 13.70 -1.84 3.44
CA ASN A 193 14.35 -2.95 2.79
C ASN A 193 13.87 -3.09 1.34
N VAL A 194 14.73 -3.62 0.47
CA VAL A 194 14.31 -4.09 -0.85
C VAL A 194 13.50 -5.38 -0.66
N MET A 195 12.32 -5.45 -1.24
CA MET A 195 11.46 -6.62 -1.14
C MET A 195 12.06 -7.81 -1.90
N GLU A 196 11.94 -9.00 -1.32
CA GLU A 196 12.46 -10.23 -1.94
C GLU A 196 11.68 -10.60 -3.22
N SER A 197 10.38 -10.29 -3.24
CA SER A 197 9.49 -10.52 -4.39
C SER A 197 9.68 -9.55 -5.54
N ASN A 198 10.60 -8.59 -5.44
CA ASN A 198 10.75 -7.46 -6.38
C ASN A 198 10.79 -7.82 -7.88
N ILE A 199 11.30 -9.01 -8.25
CA ILE A 199 11.31 -9.49 -9.63
C ILE A 199 10.02 -10.23 -9.98
N GLU A 200 9.43 -10.96 -9.05
CA GLU A 200 8.27 -11.82 -9.28
C GLU A 200 6.95 -11.05 -9.42
N VAL A 201 6.91 -9.80 -8.99
CA VAL A 201 5.68 -8.99 -8.97
C VAL A 201 5.41 -8.26 -10.29
N TRP A 202 6.39 -8.23 -11.20
CA TRP A 202 6.28 -7.60 -12.55
C TRP A 202 5.95 -8.65 -13.67
#